data_43acbb202b5400aa0d99533c381559d3
#
_entry.id   43acbb202b5400aa0d99533c381559d3
#
_cell.length_a   1.000
_cell.length_b   1.000
_cell.length_c   1.000
_cell.angle_alpha   90.00
_cell.angle_beta   90.00
_cell.angle_gamma   90.00
#
_symmetry.space_group_name_H-M   'P 1'
#
loop_
_entity.id
_entity.type
_entity.pdbx_description
1 polymer ?
#
loop_
_entity_poly.entity_id
_entity_poly.type
_entity_poly.pdbx_seq_one_letter_code
_entity_poly.pdbx_strand_id
1 'polypeptide(L)'
;VLANMPGIKIISPTYYHNPGKLLEHTVLNEPGIKVFCEYKMNYSRELVNEKSCQEGLSIDYSVDPYPIAYLSNSDFEDPEILIISHGGNAILIEELLMDLLLEYELSVQANFPSLIKPSNYNDLFNGIENAKMIIVLEESPKNYGWGNEIVSYLTEAGMGEGKKIVRVGAEESPIPSSTLLEKKVLPSVDNILRVIETVGLI
;
A
#
# COMPACT_ATOMS: atom_id res chain seq x y z
N VAL A 1 -3.71 6.82 -16.43
CA VAL A 1 -3.34 7.69 -17.57
C VAL A 1 -2.06 8.45 -17.29
N LEU A 2 -1.96 9.24 -16.21
CA LEU A 2 -0.75 10.05 -15.90
C LEU A 2 0.51 9.22 -15.66
N ALA A 3 0.38 8.01 -15.11
CA ALA A 3 1.50 7.13 -14.85
C ALA A 3 2.25 6.69 -16.12
N ASN A 4 1.60 6.69 -17.28
CA ASN A 4 2.23 6.33 -18.55
C ASN A 4 2.97 7.49 -19.23
N MET A 5 2.85 8.72 -18.70
CA MET A 5 3.48 9.90 -19.30
C MET A 5 4.94 10.03 -18.85
N PRO A 6 5.94 10.02 -19.75
CA PRO A 6 7.33 10.26 -19.39
C PRO A 6 7.52 11.63 -18.71
N GLY A 7 8.45 11.72 -17.76
CA GLY A 7 8.80 12.99 -17.10
C GLY A 7 7.82 13.49 -16.04
N ILE A 8 6.75 12.75 -15.77
CA ILE A 8 5.82 13.06 -14.67
C ILE A 8 6.23 12.24 -13.43
N LYS A 9 6.33 12.91 -12.29
CA LYS A 9 6.48 12.28 -10.97
C LYS A 9 5.12 12.26 -10.27
N ILE A 10 4.77 11.12 -9.63
CA ILE A 10 3.51 10.96 -8.89
C ILE A 10 3.81 10.62 -7.44
N ILE A 11 3.35 11.46 -6.53
CA ILE A 11 3.52 11.33 -5.09
C ILE A 11 2.14 11.08 -4.47
N SER A 12 2.04 10.07 -3.61
CA SER A 12 0.76 9.63 -3.01
C SER A 12 0.99 9.22 -1.55
N PRO A 13 1.15 10.20 -0.64
CA PRO A 13 1.41 9.90 0.77
C PRO A 13 0.20 9.28 1.46
N THR A 14 0.47 8.45 2.46
CA THR A 14 -0.48 8.03 3.47
C THR A 14 -0.37 8.96 4.69
N TYR A 15 -1.16 8.75 5.75
CA TYR A 15 -1.02 9.47 7.02
C TYR A 15 0.19 8.99 7.88
N TYR A 16 0.95 8.00 7.41
CA TYR A 16 2.25 7.63 7.95
C TYR A 16 3.39 8.52 7.43
N HIS A 17 3.18 9.21 6.33
CA HIS A 17 4.16 10.13 5.75
C HIS A 17 3.91 11.57 6.22
N ASN A 18 4.96 12.38 6.29
CA ASN A 18 4.81 13.82 6.47
C ASN A 18 4.55 14.50 5.11
N PRO A 19 3.29 14.84 4.76
CA PRO A 19 2.97 15.38 3.44
C PRO A 19 3.59 16.77 3.21
N GLY A 20 3.78 17.56 4.28
CA GLY A 20 4.41 18.87 4.20
C GLY A 20 5.87 18.77 3.77
N LYS A 21 6.64 17.88 4.40
CA LYS A 21 8.05 17.64 4.02
C LYS A 21 8.18 17.10 2.60
N LEU A 22 7.30 16.18 2.19
CA LEU A 22 7.27 15.63 0.84
C LEU A 22 6.99 16.72 -0.19
N LEU A 23 5.99 17.57 0.07
CA LEU A 23 5.61 18.64 -0.83
C LEU A 23 6.73 19.69 -0.93
N GLU A 24 7.30 20.11 0.20
CA GLU A 24 8.42 21.05 0.24
C GLU A 24 9.60 20.53 -0.58
N HIS A 25 10.02 19.28 -0.34
CA HIS A 25 11.11 18.66 -1.11
C HIS A 25 10.80 18.64 -2.60
N THR A 26 9.60 18.19 -2.95
CA THR A 26 9.15 18.04 -4.34
C THR A 26 9.14 19.36 -5.10
N VAL A 27 8.75 20.45 -4.44
CA VAL A 27 8.65 21.79 -5.08
C VAL A 27 9.99 22.47 -5.14
N LEU A 28 10.78 22.42 -4.06
CA LEU A 28 11.99 23.23 -3.94
C LEU A 28 13.24 22.56 -4.54
N ASN A 29 13.32 21.24 -4.49
CA ASN A 29 14.55 20.53 -4.81
C ASN A 29 14.54 19.80 -6.14
N GLU A 30 13.39 19.72 -6.80
CA GLU A 30 13.27 18.94 -8.03
C GLU A 30 12.63 19.71 -9.18
N PRO A 31 13.19 19.64 -10.39
CA PRO A 31 12.56 20.17 -11.59
C PRO A 31 11.47 19.23 -12.14
N GLY A 32 10.68 19.72 -13.08
CA GLY A 32 9.74 18.91 -13.86
C GLY A 32 8.31 18.91 -13.33
N ILE A 33 7.46 18.11 -13.95
CA ILE A 33 6.02 18.03 -13.65
C ILE A 33 5.78 17.02 -12.54
N LYS A 34 5.01 17.44 -11.54
CA LYS A 34 4.65 16.58 -10.39
C LYS A 34 3.14 16.55 -10.22
N VAL A 35 2.65 15.38 -9.83
CA VAL A 35 1.28 15.16 -9.39
C VAL A 35 1.35 14.74 -7.92
N PHE A 36 0.80 15.57 -7.06
CA PHE A 36 0.72 15.27 -5.63
C PHE A 36 -0.72 14.90 -5.31
N CYS A 37 -0.92 13.62 -4.93
CA CYS A 37 -2.24 13.06 -4.64
C CYS A 37 -2.55 13.24 -3.16
N GLU A 38 -3.61 13.98 -2.86
CA GLU A 38 -4.10 14.19 -1.50
C GLU A 38 -5.41 13.42 -1.29
N TYR A 39 -5.46 12.68 -0.21
CA TYR A 39 -6.65 11.92 0.19
C TYR A 39 -7.44 12.73 1.22
N LYS A 40 -8.61 13.24 0.83
CA LYS A 40 -9.45 14.07 1.71
C LYS A 40 -9.83 13.40 3.02
N MET A 41 -9.96 12.08 3.02
CA MET A 41 -10.24 11.29 4.22
C MET A 41 -9.13 11.39 5.28
N ASN A 42 -7.91 11.72 4.86
CA ASN A 42 -6.76 11.86 5.76
C ASN A 42 -6.66 13.27 6.39
N TYR A 43 -7.43 14.28 5.92
CA TYR A 43 -7.29 15.67 6.41
C TYR A 43 -7.64 15.84 7.88
N SER A 44 -8.51 15.01 8.42
CA SER A 44 -8.90 15.03 9.84
C SER A 44 -8.11 14.04 10.70
N ARG A 45 -7.16 13.31 10.13
CA ARG A 45 -6.34 12.33 10.85
C ARG A 45 -5.03 12.96 11.31
N GLU A 46 -4.61 12.58 12.50
CA GLU A 46 -3.26 12.87 12.96
C GLU A 46 -2.25 12.02 12.18
N LEU A 47 -1.05 12.59 11.96
CA LEU A 47 0.05 11.84 11.36
C LEU A 47 0.55 10.81 12.37
N VAL A 48 0.70 9.59 11.90
CA VAL A 48 1.22 8.48 12.71
C VAL A 48 2.71 8.29 12.43
N ASN A 49 3.47 8.03 13.46
CA ASN A 49 4.90 7.71 13.41
C ASN A 49 5.22 6.59 14.41
N GLU A 50 6.47 6.19 14.51
CA GLU A 50 6.95 5.14 15.42
C GLU A 50 6.45 5.27 16.88
N LYS A 51 6.26 6.51 17.38
CA LYS A 51 5.85 6.79 18.77
C LYS A 51 4.34 6.83 18.95
N SER A 52 3.59 7.06 17.88
CA SER A 52 2.13 7.20 17.90
C SER A 52 1.42 6.08 17.15
N CYS A 53 2.15 5.03 16.75
CA CYS A 53 1.59 3.84 16.16
C CYS A 53 0.67 3.10 17.14
N GLN A 54 -0.37 2.48 16.64
CA GLN A 54 -1.30 1.70 17.45
C GLN A 54 -0.57 0.57 18.17
N GLU A 55 -0.97 0.29 19.42
CA GLU A 55 -0.44 -0.85 20.18
C GLU A 55 -0.66 -2.16 19.41
N GLY A 56 0.38 -2.98 19.30
CA GLY A 56 0.38 -4.20 18.47
C GLY A 56 0.81 -4.00 17.03
N LEU A 57 1.06 -2.75 16.61
CA LEU A 57 1.65 -2.43 15.31
C LEU A 57 2.99 -1.71 15.50
N SER A 58 3.89 -1.93 14.56
CA SER A 58 5.15 -1.19 14.44
C SER A 58 5.25 -0.54 13.06
N ILE A 59 5.97 0.57 12.99
CA ILE A 59 6.21 1.28 11.74
C ILE A 59 7.69 1.63 11.61
N ASP A 60 8.23 1.40 10.43
CA ASP A 60 9.60 1.77 10.06
C ASP A 60 9.60 2.45 8.68
N TYR A 61 10.73 3.03 8.27
CA TYR A 61 10.81 3.80 7.03
C TYR A 61 12.10 3.52 6.26
N SER A 62 12.00 3.50 4.94
CA SER A 62 13.20 3.58 4.10
C SER A 62 13.86 4.95 4.19
N VAL A 63 15.18 4.98 3.89
CA VAL A 63 15.97 6.21 3.91
C VAL A 63 15.92 6.87 2.52
N ASP A 64 15.02 7.81 2.33
CA ASP A 64 14.89 8.53 1.05
C ASP A 64 14.12 9.85 1.29
N PRO A 65 14.29 10.88 0.43
CA PRO A 65 13.37 12.02 0.42
C PRO A 65 11.90 11.61 0.13
N TYR A 66 11.68 10.44 -0.44
CA TYR A 66 10.36 9.82 -0.65
C TYR A 66 10.29 8.46 0.06
N PRO A 67 10.18 8.43 1.39
CA PRO A 67 10.24 7.20 2.15
C PRO A 67 9.08 6.25 1.81
N ILE A 68 9.36 4.96 1.95
CA ILE A 68 8.35 3.92 2.04
C ILE A 68 8.11 3.67 3.52
N ALA A 69 6.85 3.70 3.95
CA ALA A 69 6.48 3.32 5.30
C ALA A 69 6.20 1.82 5.33
N TYR A 70 6.82 1.12 6.29
CA TYR A 70 6.66 -0.32 6.55
C TYR A 70 5.85 -0.48 7.83
N LEU A 71 4.61 -0.90 7.70
CA LEU A 71 3.72 -1.16 8.83
C LEU A 71 3.65 -2.67 9.07
N SER A 72 3.95 -3.12 10.28
CA SER A 72 3.94 -4.54 10.65
C SER A 72 3.10 -4.78 11.90
N ASN A 73 2.46 -5.94 11.97
CA ASN A 73 1.70 -6.40 13.14
C ASN A 73 2.49 -7.36 14.04
N SER A 74 3.78 -7.52 13.80
CA SER A 74 4.65 -8.39 14.58
C SER A 74 6.06 -7.84 14.59
N ASP A 75 6.84 -8.19 15.61
CA ASP A 75 8.27 -7.90 15.70
C ASP A 75 9.13 -8.88 14.88
N PHE A 76 8.49 -9.77 14.11
CA PHE A 76 9.20 -10.71 13.23
C PHE A 76 9.68 -10.00 11.97
N GLU A 77 10.94 -10.16 11.63
CA GLU A 77 11.55 -9.61 10.42
C GLU A 77 10.98 -10.22 9.12
N ASP A 78 10.27 -11.34 9.22
CA ASP A 78 9.81 -12.16 8.11
C ASP A 78 8.29 -12.30 8.07
N PRO A 79 7.56 -11.42 7.39
CA PRO A 79 6.12 -11.53 7.28
C PRO A 79 5.70 -12.73 6.41
N GLU A 80 4.62 -13.41 6.80
CA GLU A 80 3.98 -14.46 5.98
C GLU A 80 3.19 -13.85 4.81
N ILE A 81 2.66 -12.65 5.00
CA ILE A 81 1.92 -11.89 3.98
C ILE A 81 2.56 -10.52 3.82
N LEU A 82 2.91 -10.18 2.58
CA LEU A 82 3.34 -8.82 2.21
C LEU A 82 2.21 -8.11 1.48
N ILE A 83 1.78 -6.97 1.99
CA ILE A 83 0.79 -6.09 1.33
C ILE A 83 1.51 -4.89 0.74
N ILE A 84 1.24 -4.57 -0.52
CA ILE A 84 1.78 -3.39 -1.19
C ILE A 84 0.61 -2.49 -1.56
N SER A 85 0.61 -1.26 -1.07
CA SER A 85 -0.48 -0.32 -1.30
C SER A 85 -0.01 1.13 -1.18
N HIS A 86 -0.91 2.09 -1.43
CA HIS A 86 -0.61 3.52 -1.29
C HIS A 86 -1.84 4.32 -0.87
N GLY A 87 -1.60 5.57 -0.45
CA GLY A 87 -2.63 6.59 -0.26
C GLY A 87 -3.69 6.25 0.80
N GLY A 88 -4.95 6.31 0.42
CA GLY A 88 -6.10 6.15 1.31
C GLY A 88 -6.29 4.75 1.89
N ASN A 89 -5.74 3.71 1.24
CA ASN A 89 -5.89 2.33 1.68
C ASN A 89 -5.19 2.01 3.02
N ALA A 90 -4.33 2.90 3.50
CA ALA A 90 -3.63 2.71 4.77
C ALA A 90 -4.57 2.45 5.95
N ILE A 91 -5.75 3.10 5.96
CA ILE A 91 -6.78 2.93 6.98
C ILE A 91 -7.33 1.50 7.00
N LEU A 92 -7.69 1.00 5.82
CA LEU A 92 -8.22 -0.34 5.63
C LEU A 92 -7.20 -1.41 6.03
N ILE A 93 -5.93 -1.17 5.70
CA ILE A 93 -4.86 -2.11 5.99
C ILE A 93 -4.53 -2.13 7.49
N GLU A 94 -4.55 -0.99 8.16
CA GLU A 94 -4.32 -0.92 9.62
C GLU A 94 -5.36 -1.77 10.38
N GLU A 95 -6.64 -1.65 10.01
CA GLU A 95 -7.73 -2.47 10.55
C GLU A 95 -7.49 -3.96 10.26
N LEU A 96 -7.17 -4.31 9.03
CA LEU A 96 -6.89 -5.68 8.61
C LEU A 96 -5.70 -6.30 9.36
N LEU A 97 -4.61 -5.56 9.57
CA LEU A 97 -3.43 -6.07 10.27
C LEU A 97 -3.75 -6.47 11.71
N MET A 98 -4.60 -5.70 12.38
CA MET A 98 -5.04 -6.03 13.74
C MET A 98 -5.92 -7.29 13.77
N ASP A 99 -6.84 -7.44 12.83
CA ASP A 99 -7.69 -8.63 12.73
C ASP A 99 -6.84 -9.87 12.46
N LEU A 100 -5.86 -9.79 11.54
CA LEU A 100 -4.96 -10.90 11.21
C LEU A 100 -4.05 -11.31 12.37
N LEU A 101 -3.63 -10.34 13.20
CA LEU A 101 -2.86 -10.63 14.40
C LEU A 101 -3.70 -11.32 15.47
N LEU A 102 -4.87 -10.75 15.78
CA LEU A 102 -5.67 -11.16 16.93
C LEU A 102 -6.47 -12.45 16.70
N GLU A 103 -6.96 -12.65 15.47
CA GLU A 103 -7.84 -13.78 15.16
C GLU A 103 -7.11 -14.95 14.49
N TYR A 104 -6.04 -14.67 13.74
CA TYR A 104 -5.38 -15.70 12.91
C TYR A 104 -3.89 -15.91 13.23
N GLU A 105 -3.31 -15.12 14.13
CA GLU A 105 -1.89 -15.20 14.53
C GLU A 105 -0.93 -15.10 13.32
N LEU A 106 -1.32 -14.41 12.24
CA LEU A 106 -0.53 -14.23 11.03
C LEU A 106 0.37 -12.99 11.12
N SER A 107 1.63 -13.16 10.74
CA SER A 107 2.57 -12.04 10.58
C SER A 107 2.38 -11.36 9.22
N VAL A 108 2.13 -10.06 9.24
CA VAL A 108 1.85 -9.28 8.05
C VAL A 108 2.64 -7.98 8.06
N GLN A 109 3.22 -7.65 6.93
CA GLN A 109 3.83 -6.33 6.68
C GLN A 109 3.13 -5.65 5.51
N ALA A 110 2.88 -4.36 5.65
CA ALA A 110 2.33 -3.53 4.59
C ALA A 110 3.31 -2.41 4.21
N ASN A 111 3.67 -2.34 2.93
CA ASN A 111 4.60 -1.36 2.38
C ASN A 111 3.84 -0.27 1.64
N PHE A 112 4.02 0.97 2.09
CA PHE A 112 3.37 2.15 1.53
C PHE A 112 4.40 3.09 0.92
N PRO A 113 4.62 3.07 -0.41
CA PRO A 113 5.48 4.05 -1.05
C PRO A 113 4.81 5.43 -1.04
N SER A 114 5.58 6.47 -0.70
CA SER A 114 5.15 7.86 -0.89
C SER A 114 5.30 8.31 -2.33
N LEU A 115 6.27 7.74 -3.07
CA LEU A 115 6.51 7.98 -4.49
C LEU A 115 5.99 6.80 -5.32
N ILE A 116 4.97 7.06 -6.13
CA ILE A 116 4.35 6.04 -7.00
C ILE A 116 5.09 5.93 -8.33
N LYS A 117 5.59 7.06 -8.82
CA LYS A 117 6.33 7.11 -10.08
C LYS A 117 7.41 8.19 -10.03
N PRO A 118 8.68 7.82 -10.39
CA PRO A 118 9.17 6.45 -10.60
C PRO A 118 9.12 5.63 -9.32
N SER A 119 8.86 4.34 -9.41
CA SER A 119 8.84 3.46 -8.24
C SER A 119 10.26 3.12 -7.78
N ASN A 120 10.47 3.11 -6.46
CA ASN A 120 11.68 2.55 -5.85
C ASN A 120 11.46 1.06 -5.55
N TYR A 121 11.70 0.22 -6.53
CA TYR A 121 11.43 -1.21 -6.39
C TYR A 121 12.36 -1.92 -5.40
N ASN A 122 13.58 -1.40 -5.18
CA ASN A 122 14.52 -2.05 -4.27
C ASN A 122 13.98 -2.09 -2.83
N ASP A 123 13.39 -0.98 -2.37
CA ASP A 123 12.87 -0.87 -1.01
C ASP A 123 11.38 -1.25 -0.94
N LEU A 124 10.64 -1.18 -2.08
CA LEU A 124 9.21 -1.47 -2.10
C LEU A 124 8.88 -2.91 -1.69
N PHE A 125 9.78 -3.84 -1.97
CA PHE A 125 9.60 -5.26 -1.69
C PHE A 125 10.34 -5.73 -0.43
N ASN A 126 10.69 -4.82 0.47
CA ASN A 126 11.21 -5.19 1.79
C ASN A 126 10.24 -6.16 2.48
N GLY A 127 10.76 -7.26 3.04
CA GLY A 127 9.96 -8.32 3.66
C GLY A 127 9.45 -9.40 2.68
N ILE A 128 9.83 -9.36 1.40
CA ILE A 128 9.34 -10.31 0.40
C ILE A 128 9.93 -11.73 0.57
N GLU A 129 11.12 -11.87 1.14
CA GLU A 129 11.90 -13.10 1.11
C GLU A 129 11.10 -14.29 1.63
N ASN A 130 10.50 -14.17 2.80
CA ASN A 130 9.76 -15.24 3.46
C ASN A 130 8.24 -15.16 3.30
N ALA A 131 7.74 -14.12 2.63
CA ALA A 131 6.33 -13.99 2.34
C ALA A 131 5.82 -15.16 1.48
N LYS A 132 4.79 -15.84 1.95
CA LYS A 132 4.06 -16.89 1.21
C LYS A 132 3.09 -16.27 0.21
N MET A 133 2.58 -15.08 0.55
CA MET A 133 1.60 -14.36 -0.23
C MET A 133 1.96 -12.87 -0.36
N ILE A 134 1.74 -12.33 -1.56
CA ILE A 134 1.88 -10.92 -1.85
C ILE A 134 0.51 -10.39 -2.30
N ILE A 135 0.00 -9.38 -1.61
CA ILE A 135 -1.25 -8.71 -1.96
C ILE A 135 -0.92 -7.31 -2.47
N VAL A 136 -1.27 -7.00 -3.70
CA VAL A 136 -1.21 -5.64 -4.23
C VAL A 136 -2.60 -5.05 -4.16
N LEU A 137 -2.80 -4.08 -3.26
CA LEU A 137 -4.07 -3.44 -2.98
C LEU A 137 -4.12 -2.03 -3.56
N GLU A 138 -5.13 -1.75 -4.34
CA GLU A 138 -5.38 -0.44 -4.95
C GLU A 138 -6.85 -0.05 -4.86
N GLU A 139 -7.13 1.24 -4.73
CA GLU A 139 -8.50 1.79 -4.69
C GLU A 139 -9.13 1.82 -6.09
N SER A 140 -8.32 1.80 -7.13
CA SER A 140 -8.79 1.74 -8.51
C SER A 140 -9.22 0.33 -8.92
N PRO A 141 -9.99 0.17 -10.02
CA PRO A 141 -10.21 -1.15 -10.61
C PRO A 141 -8.88 -1.81 -11.00
N LYS A 142 -8.84 -3.15 -10.88
CA LYS A 142 -7.64 -3.93 -11.21
C LYS A 142 -7.20 -3.78 -12.67
N ASN A 143 -8.13 -3.58 -13.60
CA ASN A 143 -7.84 -3.37 -15.00
C ASN A 143 -7.18 -2.01 -15.21
N TYR A 144 -5.99 -2.00 -15.83
CA TYR A 144 -5.18 -0.80 -16.06
C TYR A 144 -4.75 -0.05 -14.78
N GLY A 145 -4.88 -0.68 -13.61
CA GLY A 145 -4.47 -0.12 -12.32
C GLY A 145 -2.95 -0.16 -12.11
N TRP A 146 -2.49 0.54 -11.09
CA TRP A 146 -1.09 0.57 -10.68
C TRP A 146 -0.55 -0.81 -10.30
N GLY A 147 -1.39 -1.66 -9.72
CA GLY A 147 -1.01 -3.02 -9.34
C GLY A 147 -0.53 -3.89 -10.52
N ASN A 148 -0.89 -3.57 -11.76
CA ASN A 148 -0.37 -4.27 -12.93
C ASN A 148 1.14 -4.05 -13.07
N GLU A 149 1.60 -2.83 -12.88
CA GLU A 149 3.03 -2.47 -12.94
C GLU A 149 3.82 -3.22 -11.89
N ILE A 150 3.30 -3.25 -10.65
CA ILE A 150 3.95 -3.95 -9.53
C ILE A 150 4.08 -5.45 -9.81
N VAL A 151 3.00 -6.08 -10.26
CA VAL A 151 3.01 -7.53 -10.55
C VAL A 151 3.90 -7.85 -11.77
N SER A 152 3.92 -7.00 -12.79
CA SER A 152 4.81 -7.17 -13.94
C SER A 152 6.27 -7.13 -13.49
N TYR A 153 6.65 -6.15 -12.69
CA TYR A 153 8.01 -6.04 -12.16
C TYR A 153 8.39 -7.26 -11.31
N LEU A 154 7.52 -7.68 -10.37
CA LEU A 154 7.75 -8.87 -9.55
C LEU A 154 8.00 -10.13 -10.39
N THR A 155 7.24 -10.27 -11.48
CA THR A 155 7.35 -11.41 -12.40
C THR A 155 8.65 -11.35 -13.20
N GLU A 156 8.97 -10.20 -13.78
CA GLU A 156 10.18 -10.00 -14.59
C GLU A 156 11.47 -10.12 -13.76
N ALA A 157 11.43 -9.67 -12.52
CA ALA A 157 12.55 -9.78 -11.58
C ALA A 157 12.69 -11.17 -10.94
N GLY A 158 11.74 -12.09 -11.16
CA GLY A 158 11.73 -13.42 -10.55
C GLY A 158 11.47 -13.42 -9.03
N MET A 159 11.09 -12.28 -8.47
CA MET A 159 10.88 -12.12 -7.01
C MET A 159 9.60 -12.80 -6.51
N GLY A 160 8.67 -13.10 -7.42
CA GLY A 160 7.41 -13.76 -7.11
C GLY A 160 7.46 -15.28 -7.18
N GLU A 161 8.61 -15.90 -7.45
CA GLU A 161 8.71 -17.35 -7.59
C GLU A 161 8.36 -18.08 -6.31
N GLY A 162 7.48 -19.08 -6.41
CA GLY A 162 6.99 -19.85 -5.26
C GLY A 162 5.98 -19.11 -4.36
N LYS A 163 5.63 -17.87 -4.67
CA LYS A 163 4.70 -17.05 -3.88
C LYS A 163 3.35 -16.90 -4.56
N LYS A 164 2.30 -16.79 -3.77
CA LYS A 164 0.98 -16.43 -4.30
C LYS A 164 0.88 -14.91 -4.44
N ILE A 165 0.71 -14.42 -5.66
CA ILE A 165 0.53 -12.99 -5.93
C ILE A 165 -0.93 -12.75 -6.27
N VAL A 166 -1.59 -11.84 -5.55
CA VAL A 166 -2.99 -11.48 -5.77
C VAL A 166 -3.14 -9.96 -5.80
N ARG A 167 -3.94 -9.47 -6.75
CA ARG A 167 -4.36 -8.07 -6.77
C ARG A 167 -5.77 -7.93 -6.23
N VAL A 168 -5.95 -6.98 -5.33
CA VAL A 168 -7.25 -6.56 -4.80
C VAL A 168 -7.46 -5.10 -5.23
N GLY A 169 -8.62 -4.80 -5.78
CA GLY A 169 -8.98 -3.47 -6.25
C GLY A 169 -10.48 -3.31 -6.31
N ALA A 170 -10.94 -2.10 -6.63
CA ALA A 170 -12.36 -1.82 -6.79
C ALA A 170 -12.99 -2.66 -7.92
N GLU A 171 -14.31 -2.81 -7.85
CA GLU A 171 -15.11 -3.35 -8.94
C GLU A 171 -15.02 -2.44 -10.18
N GLU A 172 -15.15 -3.01 -11.36
CA GLU A 172 -15.13 -2.26 -12.62
C GLU A 172 -16.46 -1.51 -12.84
N SER A 173 -16.71 -0.54 -11.99
CA SER A 173 -17.93 0.26 -11.93
C SER A 173 -17.61 1.71 -11.56
N PRO A 174 -18.38 2.69 -12.06
CA PRO A 174 -18.29 4.05 -11.53
C PRO A 174 -18.60 4.06 -10.03
N ILE A 175 -17.81 4.84 -9.26
CA ILE A 175 -18.01 4.96 -7.81
C ILE A 175 -19.32 5.70 -7.55
N PRO A 176 -20.30 5.05 -6.86
CA PRO A 176 -21.59 5.68 -6.55
C PRO A 176 -21.44 6.79 -5.51
N SER A 177 -22.32 7.79 -5.56
CA SER A 177 -22.38 8.86 -4.54
C SER A 177 -23.03 8.43 -3.21
N SER A 178 -23.70 7.27 -3.19
CA SER A 178 -24.26 6.68 -1.97
C SER A 178 -23.19 5.90 -1.22
N THR A 179 -22.92 6.23 0.04
CA THR A 179 -21.94 5.55 0.89
C THR A 179 -22.16 4.03 0.99
N LEU A 180 -23.42 3.58 1.01
CA LEU A 180 -23.75 2.16 1.07
C LEU A 180 -23.38 1.42 -0.23
N LEU A 181 -23.51 2.07 -1.37
CA LEU A 181 -23.16 1.51 -2.67
C LEU A 181 -21.66 1.63 -2.92
N GLU A 182 -21.04 2.74 -2.51
CA GLU A 182 -19.61 2.96 -2.58
C GLU A 182 -18.84 1.84 -1.87
N LYS A 183 -19.23 1.49 -0.63
CA LYS A 183 -18.64 0.37 0.13
C LYS A 183 -18.73 -0.99 -0.57
N LYS A 184 -19.65 -1.17 -1.52
CA LYS A 184 -19.75 -2.40 -2.31
C LYS A 184 -18.82 -2.42 -3.52
N VAL A 185 -18.36 -1.27 -3.95
CA VAL A 185 -17.48 -1.10 -5.10
C VAL A 185 -16.01 -1.05 -4.68
N LEU A 186 -15.71 -0.37 -3.58
CA LEU A 186 -14.35 -0.25 -3.07
C LEU A 186 -13.88 -1.52 -2.35
N PRO A 187 -12.55 -1.75 -2.28
CA PRO A 187 -12.00 -2.83 -1.47
C PRO A 187 -12.42 -2.75 0.00
N SER A 188 -12.58 -3.89 0.65
CA SER A 188 -12.93 -4.00 2.07
C SER A 188 -12.05 -5.04 2.76
N VAL A 189 -12.01 -5.02 4.09
CA VAL A 189 -11.35 -6.05 4.90
C VAL A 189 -11.86 -7.44 4.51
N ASP A 190 -13.19 -7.62 4.39
CA ASP A 190 -13.80 -8.90 4.01
C ASP A 190 -13.30 -9.40 2.63
N ASN A 191 -13.09 -8.50 1.67
CA ASN A 191 -12.56 -8.90 0.36
C ASN A 191 -11.14 -9.45 0.48
N ILE A 192 -10.32 -8.83 1.33
CA ILE A 192 -8.93 -9.25 1.52
C ILE A 192 -8.88 -10.56 2.30
N LEU A 193 -9.65 -10.70 3.38
CA LEU A 193 -9.74 -11.95 4.15
C LEU A 193 -10.16 -13.14 3.28
N ARG A 194 -11.18 -13.00 2.44
CA ARG A 194 -11.57 -14.05 1.48
C ARG A 194 -10.45 -14.45 0.53
N VAL A 195 -9.64 -13.50 0.12
CA VAL A 195 -8.49 -13.78 -0.75
C VAL A 195 -7.44 -14.59 0.02
N ILE A 196 -7.20 -14.28 1.29
CA ILE A 196 -6.27 -15.02 2.16
C ILE A 196 -6.80 -16.45 2.43
N GLU A 197 -8.10 -16.60 2.69
CA GLU A 197 -8.78 -17.92 2.82
C GLU A 197 -8.58 -18.79 1.58
N THR A 198 -8.73 -18.25 0.37
CA THR A 198 -8.56 -19.03 -0.87
C THR A 198 -7.18 -19.62 -1.06
N VAL A 199 -6.18 -19.10 -0.33
CA VAL A 199 -4.79 -19.57 -0.36
C VAL A 199 -4.51 -20.55 0.78
N GLY A 200 -5.45 -20.67 1.74
CA GLY A 200 -5.34 -21.59 2.88
C GLY A 200 -4.38 -21.12 3.95
N LEU A 201 -4.25 -19.81 4.13
CA LEU A 201 -3.47 -19.22 5.22
C LEU A 201 -4.35 -18.93 6.46
N ILE A 202 -5.67 -18.82 6.27
CA ILE A 202 -6.69 -18.75 7.31
C ILE A 202 -7.82 -19.71 6.98
#